data_793712c5cfc2688da58994fd0020865c
#
_entry.id   793712c5cfc2688da58994fd0020865c
#
_cell.length_a   1.000
_cell.length_b   1.000
_cell.length_c   1.000
_cell.angle_alpha   90.00
_cell.angle_beta   90.00
_cell.angle_gamma   90.00
#
_symmetry.space_group_name_H-M   'P 1'
#
loop_
_entity.id
_entity.type
_entity.pdbx_description
1 polymer ?
#
loop_
_entity_poly.entity_id
_entity_poly.type
_entity_poly.pdbx_seq_one_letter_code
_entity_poly.pdbx_strand_id
1 'polypeptide(L)'
;MAFAPDDAERDSARYRAMREIVEQMQDSVPGKLEITREGIVHDMMAPGRPHELTTARVSRRLEKLMPDEIVAHTGTPDVEEKPAGILRHPDVMVIAEADMEGQGSFDPRTLIAAVEVVSQSNPDNDWVSKVRDYPLLGIPVYAIFDPRSGTGAVLSDIHPTPQGPRYATRKDFVYGEEVTIAEWTIPTTDLPRYA
;
A
#
# COMPACT_ATOMS: atom_id res chain seq x y z
N MET A 1 -35.69 -8.90 13.85
CA MET A 1 -34.50 -9.23 14.66
C MET A 1 -33.50 -8.12 14.36
N ALA A 2 -33.42 -7.13 15.24
CA ALA A 2 -32.52 -5.99 15.03
C ALA A 2 -31.10 -6.47 15.25
N PHE A 3 -30.23 -6.35 14.25
CA PHE A 3 -28.82 -6.52 14.41
C PHE A 3 -28.31 -5.44 15.36
N ALA A 4 -27.58 -5.86 16.35
CA ALA A 4 -27.13 -5.03 17.41
C ALA A 4 -26.20 -3.94 16.86
N PRO A 5 -26.35 -2.67 17.28
CA PRO A 5 -25.36 -1.61 17.08
C PRO A 5 -24.01 -1.92 17.71
N ASP A 6 -23.86 -3.03 18.37
CA ASP A 6 -22.78 -3.48 19.22
C ASP A 6 -21.50 -3.90 18.45
N ASP A 7 -21.60 -4.47 17.24
CA ASP A 7 -20.41 -4.95 16.53
C ASP A 7 -19.65 -3.81 15.84
N ALA A 8 -20.34 -2.88 15.19
CA ALA A 8 -19.72 -1.72 14.57
C ALA A 8 -19.10 -0.77 15.62
N GLU A 9 -19.75 -0.64 16.80
CA GLU A 9 -19.21 0.15 17.91
C GLU A 9 -17.97 -0.53 18.54
N ARG A 10 -17.97 -1.85 18.66
CA ARG A 10 -16.82 -2.63 19.16
C ARG A 10 -15.64 -2.56 18.21
N ASP A 11 -15.87 -2.70 16.90
CA ASP A 11 -14.81 -2.59 15.88
C ASP A 11 -14.21 -1.17 15.87
N SER A 12 -15.05 -0.14 15.98
CA SER A 12 -14.60 1.24 16.09
C SER A 12 -13.82 1.51 17.40
N ALA A 13 -14.23 0.92 18.51
CA ALA A 13 -13.52 1.05 19.79
C ALA A 13 -12.18 0.30 19.76
N ARG A 14 -12.16 -0.90 19.18
CA ARG A 14 -10.94 -1.68 18.98
C ARG A 14 -9.94 -0.94 18.10
N TYR A 15 -10.39 -0.39 16.99
CA TYR A 15 -9.54 0.39 16.08
C TYR A 15 -8.92 1.59 16.80
N ARG A 16 -9.73 2.38 17.54
CA ARG A 16 -9.23 3.52 18.30
C ARG A 16 -8.15 3.12 19.30
N ALA A 17 -8.35 2.02 20.03
CA ALA A 17 -7.35 1.52 20.97
C ALA A 17 -6.04 1.11 20.26
N MET A 18 -6.14 0.44 19.10
CA MET A 18 -4.95 0.10 18.31
C MET A 18 -4.25 1.35 17.77
N ARG A 19 -5.02 2.35 17.33
CA ARG A 19 -4.49 3.62 16.81
C ARG A 19 -3.72 4.39 17.90
N GLU A 20 -4.26 4.45 19.13
CA GLU A 20 -3.58 5.04 20.28
C GLU A 20 -2.26 4.31 20.59
N ILE A 21 -2.24 2.98 20.52
CA ILE A 21 -1.02 2.18 20.73
C ILE A 21 0.00 2.51 19.62
N VAL A 22 -0.41 2.56 18.35
CA VAL A 22 0.46 2.89 17.23
C VAL A 22 1.06 4.28 17.42
N GLU A 23 0.26 5.29 17.74
CA GLU A 23 0.73 6.65 17.98
C GLU A 23 1.76 6.75 19.13
N GLN A 24 1.55 6.00 20.22
CA GLN A 24 2.47 5.99 21.35
C GLN A 24 3.78 5.25 21.05
N MET A 25 3.74 4.24 20.18
CA MET A 25 4.87 3.38 19.90
C MET A 25 5.67 3.77 18.67
N GLN A 26 5.08 4.49 17.71
CA GLN A 26 5.69 4.79 16.40
C GLN A 26 7.09 5.40 16.52
N ASP A 27 7.27 6.34 17.46
CA ASP A 27 8.56 6.99 17.70
C ASP A 27 9.54 6.15 18.55
N SER A 28 9.06 5.08 19.14
CA SER A 28 9.81 4.25 20.10
C SER A 28 10.30 2.93 19.52
N VAL A 29 9.76 2.52 18.39
CA VAL A 29 10.11 1.25 17.71
C VAL A 29 10.68 1.52 16.32
N PRO A 30 11.72 0.80 15.90
CA PRO A 30 12.21 0.90 14.54
C PRO A 30 11.20 0.24 13.57
N GLY A 31 11.02 0.84 12.40
CA GLY A 31 10.13 0.30 11.37
C GLY A 31 8.77 0.96 11.31
N LYS A 32 7.82 0.30 10.67
CA LYS A 32 6.45 0.80 10.44
C LYS A 32 5.44 0.00 11.26
N LEU A 33 4.47 0.67 11.85
CA LEU A 33 3.32 0.05 12.52
C LEU A 33 2.08 0.23 11.66
N GLU A 34 1.51 -0.85 11.19
CA GLU A 34 0.27 -0.88 10.41
C GLU A 34 -0.87 -1.46 11.25
N ILE A 35 -2.11 -1.10 10.94
CA ILE A 35 -3.29 -1.67 11.57
C ILE A 35 -4.08 -2.42 10.51
N THR A 36 -4.38 -3.67 10.81
CA THR A 36 -5.23 -4.55 10.01
C THR A 36 -6.48 -4.92 10.81
N ARG A 37 -7.42 -5.59 10.17
CA ARG A 37 -8.58 -6.15 10.88
C ARG A 37 -8.19 -7.21 11.91
N GLU A 38 -7.04 -7.86 11.72
CA GLU A 38 -6.53 -8.88 12.63
C GLU A 38 -5.77 -8.28 13.82
N GLY A 39 -5.19 -7.08 13.67
CA GLY A 39 -4.42 -6.43 14.73
C GLY A 39 -3.35 -5.48 14.20
N ILE A 40 -2.40 -5.14 15.07
CA ILE A 40 -1.25 -4.32 14.73
C ILE A 40 -0.18 -5.23 14.09
N VAL A 41 0.32 -4.80 12.94
CA VAL A 41 1.46 -5.43 12.26
C VAL A 41 2.66 -4.52 12.42
N HIS A 42 3.76 -5.08 12.91
CA HIS A 42 5.03 -4.37 13.04
C HIS A 42 6.03 -4.91 12.03
N ASP A 43 6.39 -4.09 11.07
CA ASP A 43 7.50 -4.37 10.16
C ASP A 43 8.79 -3.76 10.74
N MET A 44 9.57 -4.61 11.41
CA MET A 44 10.78 -4.24 12.16
C MET A 44 12.02 -4.06 11.30
N MET A 45 12.02 -4.55 10.07
CA MET A 45 13.22 -4.55 9.25
C MET A 45 13.40 -3.21 8.55
N ALA A 46 14.54 -2.61 8.71
CA ALA A 46 14.96 -1.53 7.83
C ALA A 46 14.96 -2.07 6.39
N PRO A 47 14.33 -1.36 5.44
CA PRO A 47 14.32 -1.78 4.05
C PRO A 47 15.74 -2.02 3.55
N GLY A 48 16.00 -3.16 2.91
CA GLY A 48 17.30 -3.46 2.33
C GLY A 48 17.61 -2.52 1.14
N ARG A 49 18.89 -2.35 0.81
CA ARG A 49 19.30 -1.49 -0.34
C ARG A 49 18.57 -1.80 -1.65
N PRO A 50 18.29 -3.07 -2.03
CA PRO A 50 17.48 -3.36 -3.22
C PRO A 50 16.05 -2.84 -3.12
N HIS A 51 15.41 -2.91 -1.95
CA HIS A 51 14.09 -2.35 -1.72
C HIS A 51 14.11 -0.83 -1.95
N GLU A 52 14.95 -0.10 -1.24
CA GLU A 52 15.09 1.35 -1.36
C GLU A 52 15.39 1.80 -2.79
N LEU A 53 16.27 1.08 -3.48
CA LEU A 53 16.63 1.40 -4.86
C LEU A 53 15.49 1.12 -5.84
N THR A 54 14.72 0.05 -5.60
CA THR A 54 13.52 -0.24 -6.40
C THR A 54 12.47 0.84 -6.21
N THR A 55 12.15 1.19 -4.96
CA THR A 55 11.22 2.28 -4.62
C THR A 55 11.62 3.59 -5.31
N ALA A 56 12.89 4.01 -5.15
CA ALA A 56 13.39 5.24 -5.75
C ALA A 56 13.37 5.23 -7.29
N ARG A 57 13.63 4.07 -7.92
CA ARG A 57 13.61 3.96 -9.39
C ARG A 57 12.20 3.97 -9.94
N VAL A 58 11.28 3.26 -9.30
CA VAL A 58 9.86 3.21 -9.70
C VAL A 58 9.24 4.61 -9.57
N SER A 59 9.38 5.26 -8.41
CA SER A 59 8.90 6.64 -8.21
C SER A 59 9.43 7.60 -9.28
N ARG A 60 10.75 7.66 -9.47
CA ARG A 60 11.37 8.55 -10.47
C ARG A 60 10.93 8.27 -11.91
N ARG A 61 10.60 7.01 -12.24
CA ARG A 61 10.11 6.64 -13.58
C ARG A 61 8.69 7.08 -13.80
N LEU A 62 7.85 6.94 -12.79
CA LEU A 62 6.48 7.44 -12.80
C LEU A 62 6.46 8.97 -12.94
N GLU A 63 7.22 9.68 -12.12
CA GLU A 63 7.32 11.16 -12.14
C GLU A 63 7.72 11.74 -13.51
N LYS A 64 8.52 11.00 -14.29
CA LYS A 64 8.91 11.43 -15.64
C LYS A 64 7.80 11.33 -16.68
N LEU A 65 6.76 10.58 -16.40
CA LEU A 65 5.65 10.29 -17.33
C LEU A 65 4.36 10.96 -16.88
N MET A 66 4.25 11.25 -15.60
CA MET A 66 3.07 11.89 -15.01
C MET A 66 3.08 13.40 -15.30
N PRO A 67 1.89 14.03 -15.40
CA PRO A 67 1.79 15.48 -15.38
C PRO A 67 2.23 16.03 -14.01
N ASP A 68 2.62 17.32 -13.99
CA ASP A 68 3.18 17.98 -12.80
C ASP A 68 2.22 17.98 -11.59
N GLU A 69 0.91 17.85 -11.84
CA GLU A 69 -0.14 17.83 -10.82
C GLU A 69 -0.28 16.47 -10.12
N ILE A 70 0.47 15.44 -10.55
CA ILE A 70 0.44 14.08 -9.95
C ILE A 70 1.82 13.75 -9.40
N VAL A 71 1.85 13.23 -8.19
CA VAL A 71 3.08 12.93 -7.44
C VAL A 71 3.18 11.43 -7.17
N ALA A 72 4.38 10.88 -7.37
CA ALA A 72 4.74 9.54 -6.86
C ALA A 72 5.44 9.71 -5.51
N HIS A 73 4.67 9.95 -4.48
CA HIS A 73 5.16 10.24 -3.13
C HIS A 73 5.79 9.00 -2.50
N THR A 74 7.05 9.14 -2.09
CA THR A 74 7.79 8.18 -1.28
C THR A 74 7.99 8.78 0.11
N GLY A 75 7.96 7.99 1.11
CA GLY A 75 8.09 8.45 2.49
C GLY A 75 7.41 7.46 3.41
N THR A 76 6.75 7.96 4.42
CA THR A 76 5.90 7.15 5.29
C THR A 76 4.46 7.68 5.22
N PRO A 77 3.80 7.61 4.05
CA PRO A 77 2.44 8.07 3.94
C PRO A 77 1.52 7.11 4.70
N ASP A 78 0.77 7.65 5.63
CA ASP A 78 -0.28 6.91 6.32
C ASP A 78 -1.54 6.97 5.47
N VAL A 79 -2.03 5.83 5.01
CA VAL A 79 -3.36 5.70 4.39
C VAL A 79 -4.31 5.06 5.39
N GLU A 80 -5.37 5.75 5.75
CA GLU A 80 -6.26 5.34 6.84
C GLU A 80 -7.73 5.33 6.42
N GLU A 81 -8.42 4.23 6.68
CA GLU A 81 -9.87 4.13 6.57
C GLU A 81 -10.43 3.66 7.92
N LYS A 82 -10.83 4.63 8.74
CA LYS A 82 -11.31 4.38 10.12
C LYS A 82 -12.52 3.43 10.18
N PRO A 83 -13.54 3.57 9.31
CA PRO A 83 -14.65 2.62 9.28
C PRO A 83 -14.23 1.19 8.92
N ALA A 84 -13.20 1.01 8.10
CA ALA A 84 -12.65 -0.31 7.78
C ALA A 84 -11.72 -0.85 8.87
N GLY A 85 -11.25 0.00 9.77
CA GLY A 85 -10.30 -0.35 10.83
C GLY A 85 -8.90 -0.65 10.29
N ILE A 86 -8.48 0.06 9.24
CA ILE A 86 -7.23 -0.22 8.52
C ILE A 86 -6.37 1.05 8.44
N LEU A 87 -5.09 0.89 8.77
CA LEU A 87 -4.01 1.85 8.56
C LEU A 87 -2.87 1.13 7.83
N ARG A 88 -2.44 1.66 6.70
CA ARG A 88 -1.37 1.10 5.87
C ARG A 88 -0.35 2.16 5.48
N HIS A 89 0.88 1.74 5.18
CA HIS A 89 1.99 2.58 4.75
C HIS A 89 2.54 2.09 3.40
N PRO A 90 2.01 2.55 2.26
CA PRO A 90 2.57 2.21 0.95
C PRO A 90 4.01 2.69 0.79
N ASP A 91 4.85 1.96 0.06
CA ASP A 91 6.20 2.40 -0.28
C ASP A 91 6.20 3.56 -1.27
N VAL A 92 5.26 3.55 -2.23
CA VAL A 92 4.97 4.67 -3.13
C VAL A 92 3.47 4.87 -3.23
N MET A 93 3.04 6.09 -3.09
CA MET A 93 1.67 6.54 -3.26
C MET A 93 1.57 7.45 -4.48
N VAL A 94 0.78 7.09 -5.48
CA VAL A 94 0.47 7.95 -6.63
C VAL A 94 -0.81 8.69 -6.34
N ILE A 95 -0.71 10.03 -6.28
CA ILE A 95 -1.80 10.89 -5.81
C ILE A 95 -1.73 12.26 -6.50
N ALA A 96 -2.86 12.97 -6.61
CA ALA A 96 -2.83 14.36 -7.06
C ALA A 96 -2.17 15.26 -6.01
N GLU A 97 -1.36 16.23 -6.43
CA GLU A 97 -0.68 17.18 -5.54
C GLU A 97 -1.69 17.93 -4.65
N ALA A 98 -2.85 18.28 -5.20
CA ALA A 98 -3.92 18.96 -4.47
C ALA A 98 -4.47 18.12 -3.29
N ASP A 99 -4.41 16.80 -3.36
CA ASP A 99 -4.86 15.89 -2.29
C ASP A 99 -3.77 15.68 -1.22
N MET A 100 -2.58 16.22 -1.41
CA MET A 100 -1.50 16.20 -0.41
C MET A 100 -1.60 17.36 0.59
N GLU A 101 -2.48 18.33 0.35
CA GLU A 101 -2.72 19.42 1.28
C GLU A 101 -3.49 18.93 2.51
N GLY A 102 -2.97 19.18 3.71
CA GLY A 102 -3.65 18.82 4.94
C GLY A 102 -2.71 18.27 6.02
N GLN A 103 -3.31 17.68 7.03
CA GLN A 103 -2.60 17.04 8.14
C GLN A 103 -3.21 15.68 8.45
N GLY A 104 -2.37 14.75 8.93
CA GLY A 104 -2.78 13.39 9.29
C GLY A 104 -2.69 12.41 8.13
N SER A 105 -3.39 11.29 8.26
CA SER A 105 -3.39 10.22 7.27
C SER A 105 -4.15 10.61 6.02
N PHE A 106 -3.72 10.09 4.87
CA PHE A 106 -4.38 10.30 3.58
C PHE A 106 -5.67 9.47 3.49
N ASP A 107 -6.68 10.03 2.80
CA ASP A 107 -7.85 9.28 2.38
C ASP A 107 -7.44 8.30 1.26
N PRO A 108 -7.51 6.98 1.46
CA PRO A 108 -7.08 6.02 0.44
C PRO A 108 -7.81 6.14 -0.89
N ARG A 109 -9.02 6.73 -0.91
CA ARG A 109 -9.82 6.92 -2.12
C ARG A 109 -9.29 8.01 -3.03
N THR A 110 -8.38 8.86 -2.55
CA THR A 110 -7.71 9.87 -3.39
C THR A 110 -6.49 9.29 -4.13
N LEU A 111 -6.04 8.10 -3.76
CA LEU A 111 -4.93 7.46 -4.42
C LEU A 111 -5.31 6.97 -5.83
N ILE A 112 -4.45 7.26 -6.79
CA ILE A 112 -4.52 6.70 -8.15
C ILE A 112 -3.92 5.30 -8.15
N ALA A 113 -2.83 5.10 -7.42
CA ALA A 113 -2.20 3.79 -7.25
C ALA A 113 -1.40 3.72 -5.95
N ALA A 114 -1.28 2.51 -5.41
CA ALA A 114 -0.30 2.17 -4.40
C ALA A 114 0.75 1.22 -4.99
N VAL A 115 2.01 1.40 -4.63
CA VAL A 115 3.12 0.53 -5.03
C VAL A 115 3.82 0.01 -3.80
N GLU A 116 4.11 -1.28 -3.78
CA GLU A 116 4.87 -1.95 -2.73
C GLU A 116 6.07 -2.69 -3.31
N VAL A 117 7.14 -2.67 -2.56
CA VAL A 117 8.34 -3.43 -2.84
C VAL A 117 8.50 -4.49 -1.75
N VAL A 118 8.38 -5.73 -2.11
CA VAL A 118 8.33 -6.85 -1.16
C VAL A 118 9.61 -6.93 -0.34
N SER A 119 9.46 -6.92 0.97
CA SER A 119 10.57 -7.13 1.91
C SER A 119 10.95 -8.62 1.97
N GLN A 120 12.20 -8.91 2.41
CA GLN A 120 12.62 -10.30 2.61
C GLN A 120 11.95 -10.95 3.82
N SER A 121 11.60 -10.16 4.82
CA SER A 121 11.14 -10.65 6.13
C SER A 121 9.66 -10.97 6.17
N ASN A 122 8.82 -10.24 5.44
CA ASN A 122 7.37 -10.37 5.53
C ASN A 122 6.68 -10.26 4.17
N PRO A 123 6.95 -11.19 3.24
CA PRO A 123 6.38 -11.13 1.89
C PRO A 123 4.86 -11.26 1.84
N ASP A 124 4.27 -11.96 2.80
CA ASP A 124 2.83 -12.18 2.85
C ASP A 124 2.07 -10.89 3.18
N ASN A 125 2.73 -9.88 3.77
CA ASN A 125 2.11 -8.59 3.96
C ASN A 125 1.70 -7.97 2.62
N ASP A 126 2.59 -8.00 1.63
CA ASP A 126 2.34 -7.40 0.32
C ASP A 126 1.53 -8.32 -0.61
N TRP A 127 1.87 -9.63 -0.64
CA TRP A 127 1.23 -10.59 -1.55
C TRP A 127 -0.14 -11.11 -1.08
N VAL A 128 -0.44 -11.02 0.22
CA VAL A 128 -1.69 -11.55 0.78
C VAL A 128 -2.49 -10.47 1.50
N SER A 129 -1.90 -9.82 2.51
CA SER A 129 -2.65 -8.91 3.38
C SER A 129 -3.06 -7.64 2.63
N LYS A 130 -2.14 -6.95 1.96
CA LYS A 130 -2.43 -5.72 1.21
C LYS A 130 -3.25 -6.00 -0.06
N VAL A 131 -3.08 -7.16 -0.71
CA VAL A 131 -3.95 -7.59 -1.83
C VAL A 131 -5.42 -7.67 -1.39
N ARG A 132 -5.68 -8.05 -0.14
CA ARG A 132 -7.02 -8.06 0.45
C ARG A 132 -7.47 -6.68 0.90
N ASP A 133 -6.59 -5.91 1.52
CA ASP A 133 -6.95 -4.66 2.21
C ASP A 133 -7.09 -3.47 1.25
N TYR A 134 -6.23 -3.33 0.25
CA TYR A 134 -6.26 -2.19 -0.67
C TYR A 134 -7.56 -2.04 -1.49
N PRO A 135 -8.18 -3.11 -2.00
CA PRO A 135 -9.50 -2.97 -2.63
C PRO A 135 -10.60 -2.61 -1.63
N LEU A 136 -10.48 -2.99 -0.34
CA LEU A 136 -11.39 -2.55 0.72
C LEU A 136 -11.24 -1.05 1.02
N LEU A 137 -10.04 -0.51 0.87
CA LEU A 137 -9.72 0.90 0.98
C LEU A 137 -10.14 1.70 -0.25
N GLY A 138 -10.52 1.04 -1.35
CA GLY A 138 -10.90 1.68 -2.60
C GLY A 138 -9.72 2.14 -3.46
N ILE A 139 -8.50 1.69 -3.18
CA ILE A 139 -7.31 2.00 -3.98
C ILE A 139 -7.41 1.30 -5.33
N PRO A 140 -7.53 2.01 -6.47
CA PRO A 140 -7.93 1.42 -7.74
C PRO A 140 -6.86 0.54 -8.38
N VAL A 141 -5.58 0.85 -8.16
CA VAL A 141 -4.45 0.12 -8.72
C VAL A 141 -3.45 -0.21 -7.64
N TYR A 142 -3.03 -1.46 -7.59
CA TYR A 142 -2.00 -1.95 -6.69
C TYR A 142 -0.88 -2.64 -7.45
N ALA A 143 0.34 -2.12 -7.37
CA ALA A 143 1.51 -2.68 -8.04
C ALA A 143 2.48 -3.27 -7.00
N ILE A 144 2.90 -4.50 -7.22
CA ILE A 144 3.83 -5.24 -6.35
C ILE A 144 5.11 -5.50 -7.13
N PHE A 145 6.24 -5.10 -6.57
CA PHE A 145 7.57 -5.41 -7.07
C PHE A 145 8.27 -6.35 -6.08
N ASP A 146 8.70 -7.51 -6.54
CA ASP A 146 9.33 -8.51 -5.69
C ASP A 146 10.81 -8.75 -6.06
N PRO A 147 11.74 -8.06 -5.40
CA PRO A 147 13.18 -8.23 -5.66
C PRO A 147 13.71 -9.61 -5.29
N ARG A 148 12.98 -10.44 -4.53
CA ARG A 148 13.40 -11.80 -4.16
C ARG A 148 13.43 -12.71 -5.39
N SER A 149 12.42 -12.59 -6.22
CA SER A 149 12.25 -13.39 -7.44
C SER A 149 12.56 -12.61 -8.72
N GLY A 150 12.57 -11.27 -8.65
CA GLY A 150 12.63 -10.40 -9.83
C GLY A 150 11.35 -10.48 -10.64
N THR A 151 10.22 -10.56 -9.98
CA THR A 151 8.89 -10.56 -10.56
C THR A 151 8.01 -9.52 -9.91
N GLY A 152 6.78 -9.35 -10.39
CA GLY A 152 5.79 -8.50 -9.78
C GLY A 152 4.41 -8.72 -10.37
N ALA A 153 3.46 -7.97 -9.89
CA ALA A 153 2.10 -7.97 -10.42
C ALA A 153 1.47 -6.58 -10.31
N VAL A 154 0.59 -6.26 -11.24
CA VAL A 154 -0.31 -5.12 -11.14
C VAL A 154 -1.74 -5.65 -11.03
N LEU A 155 -2.43 -5.22 -9.99
CA LEU A 155 -3.81 -5.58 -9.69
C LEU A 155 -4.69 -4.35 -9.88
N SER A 156 -5.85 -4.53 -10.52
CA SER A 156 -6.79 -3.44 -10.81
C SER A 156 -8.23 -3.96 -10.92
N ASP A 157 -9.14 -3.06 -11.25
CA ASP A 157 -10.56 -3.36 -11.48
C ASP A 157 -11.23 -3.93 -10.21
N ILE A 158 -11.45 -3.05 -9.23
CA ILE A 158 -12.12 -3.45 -7.99
C ILE A 158 -13.54 -3.91 -8.29
N HIS A 159 -13.85 -5.13 -7.88
CA HIS A 159 -15.15 -5.77 -8.08
C HIS A 159 -15.77 -6.18 -6.72
N PRO A 160 -17.04 -5.93 -6.49
CA PRO A 160 -17.71 -6.37 -5.27
C PRO A 160 -17.87 -7.90 -5.26
N THR A 161 -17.57 -8.52 -4.12
CA THR A 161 -17.79 -9.94 -3.88
C THR A 161 -18.54 -10.13 -2.55
N PRO A 162 -19.12 -11.32 -2.29
CA PRO A 162 -19.75 -11.61 -0.99
C PRO A 162 -18.81 -11.46 0.22
N GLN A 163 -17.48 -11.56 0.01
CA GLN A 163 -16.45 -11.41 1.04
C GLN A 163 -15.85 -10.01 1.09
N GLY A 164 -16.41 -9.06 0.35
CA GLY A 164 -15.92 -7.69 0.19
C GLY A 164 -15.25 -7.44 -1.17
N PRO A 165 -14.87 -6.19 -1.47
CA PRO A 165 -14.23 -5.82 -2.71
C PRO A 165 -12.92 -6.60 -2.96
N ARG A 166 -12.65 -6.94 -4.22
CA ARG A 166 -11.42 -7.60 -4.67
C ARG A 166 -10.98 -7.02 -6.00
N TYR A 167 -9.69 -7.11 -6.30
CA TYR A 167 -9.19 -6.86 -7.64
C TYR A 167 -9.60 -8.00 -8.58
N ALA A 168 -10.22 -7.68 -9.71
CA ALA A 168 -10.65 -8.64 -10.72
C ALA A 168 -9.56 -8.91 -11.76
N THR A 169 -8.68 -7.94 -11.99
CA THR A 169 -7.58 -8.05 -12.96
C THR A 169 -6.25 -8.20 -12.22
N ARG A 170 -5.42 -9.12 -12.70
CA ARG A 170 -4.02 -9.28 -12.29
C ARG A 170 -3.16 -9.49 -13.54
N LYS A 171 -2.10 -8.69 -13.65
CA LYS A 171 -1.09 -8.80 -14.71
C LYS A 171 0.27 -9.02 -14.06
N ASP A 172 0.78 -10.23 -14.16
CA ASP A 172 2.13 -10.56 -13.68
C ASP A 172 3.17 -10.06 -14.68
N PHE A 173 4.37 -9.72 -14.19
CA PHE A 173 5.52 -9.32 -14.99
C PHE A 173 6.83 -9.85 -14.40
N VAL A 174 7.87 -9.89 -15.23
CA VAL A 174 9.24 -10.22 -14.84
C VAL A 174 10.12 -9.00 -15.02
N TYR A 175 11.09 -8.79 -14.12
CA TYR A 175 12.07 -7.70 -14.25
C TYR A 175 12.83 -7.82 -15.58
N GLY A 176 12.85 -6.74 -16.34
CA GLY A 176 13.28 -6.67 -17.73
C GLY A 176 12.15 -6.31 -18.69
N GLU A 177 10.91 -6.53 -18.31
CA GLU A 177 9.73 -6.14 -19.08
C GLU A 177 9.29 -4.71 -18.73
N GLU A 178 8.38 -4.18 -19.56
CA GLU A 178 7.64 -2.97 -19.24
C GLU A 178 6.42 -3.31 -18.40
N VAL A 179 6.08 -2.45 -17.44
CA VAL A 179 4.90 -2.58 -16.59
C VAL A 179 4.08 -1.30 -16.62
N THR A 180 2.77 -1.44 -16.75
CA THR A 180 1.83 -0.32 -16.72
C THR A 180 1.18 -0.23 -15.34
N ILE A 181 1.36 0.91 -14.67
CA ILE A 181 0.74 1.25 -13.39
C ILE A 181 -0.23 2.39 -13.66
N ALA A 182 -1.51 2.16 -13.46
CA ALA A 182 -2.59 3.04 -13.91
C ALA A 182 -2.48 3.29 -15.44
N GLU A 183 -2.03 4.46 -15.86
CA GLU A 183 -1.85 4.81 -17.27
C GLU A 183 -0.38 4.97 -17.71
N TRP A 184 0.57 4.85 -16.77
CA TRP A 184 2.00 5.05 -17.04
C TRP A 184 2.75 3.74 -17.18
N THR A 185 3.45 3.57 -18.31
CA THR A 185 4.25 2.38 -18.58
C THR A 185 5.73 2.68 -18.32
N ILE A 186 6.32 1.94 -17.39
CA ILE A 186 7.71 2.09 -16.98
C ILE A 186 8.53 0.82 -17.25
N PRO A 187 9.82 0.95 -17.63
CA PRO A 187 10.71 -0.20 -17.76
C PRO A 187 11.12 -0.75 -16.38
N THR A 188 11.39 -2.07 -16.31
CA THR A 188 11.89 -2.74 -15.10
C THR A 188 13.28 -3.34 -15.28
N THR A 189 13.99 -3.00 -16.36
CA THR A 189 15.22 -3.66 -16.83
C THR A 189 16.38 -3.66 -15.85
N ASP A 190 16.51 -2.65 -15.02
CA ASP A 190 17.64 -2.47 -14.10
C ASP A 190 17.20 -2.48 -12.61
N LEU A 191 16.02 -2.97 -12.32
CA LEU A 191 15.58 -3.13 -10.94
C LEU A 191 16.43 -4.18 -10.23
N PRO A 192 16.93 -3.87 -9.02
CA PRO A 192 17.80 -4.80 -8.31
C PRO A 192 17.04 -6.00 -7.77
N ARG A 193 17.78 -7.08 -7.52
CA ARG A 193 17.30 -8.24 -6.77
C ARG A 193 18.02 -8.33 -5.43
N TYR A 194 17.42 -8.99 -4.48
CA TYR A 194 18.14 -9.41 -3.27
C TYR A 194 19.18 -10.47 -3.66
N ALA A 195 20.35 -10.36 -3.02
CA ALA A 195 21.45 -11.31 -3.17
C ALA A 195 21.17 -12.61 -2.38
#